data_1fc9de7c4080bed1a3bd15ffa8451e9f
#
_entry.id   1fc9de7c4080bed1a3bd15ffa8451e9f
#
_cell.length_a   1.000
_cell.length_b   1.000
_cell.length_c   1.000
_cell.angle_alpha   90.00
_cell.angle_beta   90.00
_cell.angle_gamma   90.00
#
_symmetry.space_group_name_H-M   'P 1'
#
loop_
_entity.id
_entity.type
_entity.pdbx_description
1 polymer ?
#
loop_
_entity_poly.entity_id
_entity_poly.type
_entity_poly.pdbx_seq_one_letter_code
_entity_poly.pdbx_strand_id
1 'polypeptide(L)'
;NMLTAKNTKKSKNVSAGGFKTKDKRTGTFRFNNKDKFPYSWKHKKGASKKPLKVKINCAKFMVVYKLSKNKRTGKASIYVDGKKIKTVDGYNKDGWNNARIVLAVDEKVKKAHKIEIRMAKGNRKKEFTVLAMGYH
;
A
#
# COMPACT_ATOMS: atom_id res chain seq x y z
N ASN A 1 -8.54 12.97 2.33
CA ASN A 1 -7.15 13.10 2.80
C ASN A 1 -6.30 11.96 2.26
N MET A 2 -5.06 12.27 1.92
CA MET A 2 -4.16 11.29 1.31
C MET A 2 -2.84 11.20 2.08
N LEU A 3 -2.40 9.97 2.34
CA LEU A 3 -1.11 9.66 2.92
C LEU A 3 -0.18 9.19 1.81
N THR A 4 1.02 9.76 1.75
CA THR A 4 2.08 9.36 0.83
C THR A 4 3.36 9.08 1.61
N ALA A 5 4.30 8.38 1.00
CA ALA A 5 5.59 8.14 1.65
C ALA A 5 6.32 9.45 1.93
N LYS A 6 6.06 10.49 1.15
CA LYS A 6 6.64 11.81 1.35
C LYS A 6 6.04 12.54 2.56
N ASN A 7 4.71 12.67 2.63
CA ASN A 7 4.07 13.48 3.66
C ASN A 7 3.97 12.77 5.02
N THR A 8 4.32 11.50 5.09
CA THR A 8 4.31 10.72 6.34
C THR A 8 5.70 10.46 6.91
N LYS A 9 6.75 10.99 6.31
CA LYS A 9 8.14 10.74 6.73
C LYS A 9 8.39 10.95 8.22
N LYS A 10 7.79 11.97 8.80
CA LYS A 10 7.97 12.33 10.21
C LYS A 10 6.79 11.91 11.08
N SER A 11 5.82 11.21 10.54
CA SER A 11 4.64 10.80 11.30
C SER A 11 4.98 9.64 12.24
N LYS A 12 4.57 9.78 13.50
CA LYS A 12 4.67 8.70 14.48
C LYS A 12 3.64 7.60 14.25
N ASN A 13 2.63 7.89 13.44
CA ASN A 13 1.50 6.99 13.20
C ASN A 13 1.67 6.14 11.95
N VAL A 14 2.74 6.36 11.18
CA VAL A 14 3.04 5.59 9.98
C VAL A 14 4.43 5.00 10.10
N SER A 15 4.52 3.68 9.98
CA SER A 15 5.77 2.94 9.99
C SER A 15 5.90 2.13 8.72
N ALA A 16 6.97 2.35 7.97
CA ALA A 16 7.16 1.69 6.66
C ALA A 16 7.46 0.19 6.79
N GLY A 17 8.06 -0.25 7.90
CA GLY A 17 8.42 -1.66 8.07
C GLY A 17 9.32 -2.16 6.95
N GLY A 18 8.93 -3.27 6.35
CA GLY A 18 9.64 -3.84 5.20
C GLY A 18 9.36 -3.13 3.86
N PHE A 19 8.55 -2.07 3.88
CA PHE A 19 8.19 -1.31 2.67
C PHE A 19 8.97 0.00 2.58
N LYS A 20 10.23 -0.02 2.96
CA LYS A 20 11.11 1.17 3.01
C LYS A 20 11.63 1.63 1.67
N THR A 21 11.60 0.78 0.67
CA THR A 21 12.20 1.09 -0.63
C THR A 21 11.29 2.02 -1.42
N LYS A 22 11.89 3.01 -2.06
CA LYS A 22 11.17 3.86 -3.01
C LYS A 22 11.11 3.15 -4.36
N ASP A 23 9.94 3.08 -4.95
CA ASP A 23 9.80 2.57 -6.31
C ASP A 23 10.11 3.71 -7.29
N LYS A 24 11.21 3.58 -8.03
CA LYS A 24 11.68 4.62 -8.94
C LYS A 24 10.79 4.81 -10.18
N ARG A 25 9.88 3.87 -10.43
CA ARG A 25 9.04 3.87 -11.63
C ARG A 25 7.61 4.34 -11.39
N THR A 26 7.35 5.01 -10.28
CA THR A 26 6.01 5.49 -9.95
C THR A 26 5.78 6.95 -10.30
N GLY A 27 6.83 7.70 -10.61
CA GLY A 27 6.72 9.11 -10.98
C GLY A 27 5.90 9.36 -12.24
N THR A 28 5.76 8.33 -13.10
CA THR A 28 4.96 8.41 -14.32
C THR A 28 3.53 7.93 -14.13
N PHE A 29 3.22 7.30 -12.99
CA PHE A 29 1.86 6.85 -12.71
C PHE A 29 0.96 8.03 -12.45
N ARG A 30 -0.21 7.98 -13.05
CA ARG A 30 -1.24 8.98 -12.82
C ARG A 30 -2.55 8.27 -12.48
N PHE A 31 -3.20 8.74 -11.45
CA PHE A 31 -4.55 8.33 -11.11
C PHE A 31 -5.50 9.40 -11.62
N ASN A 32 -6.47 9.01 -12.46
CA ASN A 32 -7.42 9.93 -13.08
C ASN A 32 -6.73 11.09 -13.84
N ASN A 33 -5.57 10.84 -14.45
CA ASN A 33 -4.77 11.80 -15.20
C ASN A 33 -4.34 13.04 -14.41
N LYS A 34 -4.53 13.07 -13.11
CA LYS A 34 -4.25 14.26 -12.28
C LYS A 34 -3.13 14.03 -11.29
N ASP A 35 -3.12 12.88 -10.62
CA ASP A 35 -2.21 12.63 -9.52
C ASP A 35 -1.03 11.79 -9.97
N LYS A 36 0.16 12.23 -9.55
CA LYS A 36 1.39 11.46 -9.68
C LYS A 36 1.76 10.92 -8.31
N PHE A 37 2.35 9.75 -8.28
CA PHE A 37 2.83 9.13 -7.06
C PHE A 37 4.36 9.08 -7.07
N PRO A 38 5.04 10.23 -6.88
CA PRO A 38 6.51 10.29 -6.96
C PRO A 38 7.21 9.59 -5.81
N TYR A 39 6.48 9.34 -4.73
CA TYR A 39 6.97 8.64 -3.55
C TYR A 39 6.04 7.48 -3.25
N SER A 40 6.64 6.35 -2.85
CA SER A 40 5.91 5.13 -2.63
C SER A 40 6.54 4.31 -1.52
N TRP A 41 5.84 3.26 -1.11
CA TRP A 41 6.35 2.24 -0.19
C TRP A 41 6.47 0.94 -0.95
N LYS A 42 7.68 0.44 -1.11
CA LYS A 42 7.93 -0.80 -1.85
C LYS A 42 8.59 -1.85 -0.97
N HIS A 43 8.01 -3.04 -1.00
CA HIS A 43 8.64 -4.26 -0.49
C HIS A 43 9.39 -4.95 -1.63
N LYS A 44 10.59 -5.47 -1.33
CA LYS A 44 11.37 -6.26 -2.28
C LYS A 44 12.02 -7.44 -1.55
N LYS A 45 12.57 -8.38 -2.30
CA LYS A 45 13.30 -9.52 -1.75
C LYS A 45 14.36 -9.05 -0.75
N GLY A 46 14.41 -9.71 0.41
CA GLY A 46 15.36 -9.38 1.48
C GLY A 46 14.86 -8.32 2.46
N ALA A 47 13.71 -7.71 2.22
CA ALA A 47 13.15 -6.73 3.15
C ALA A 47 12.68 -7.36 4.45
N SER A 48 12.57 -6.53 5.50
CA SER A 48 12.07 -6.93 6.80
C SER A 48 10.64 -7.49 6.72
N LYS A 49 10.29 -8.39 7.65
CA LYS A 49 8.93 -8.92 7.80
C LYS A 49 7.94 -7.93 8.39
N LYS A 50 8.41 -6.80 8.90
CA LYS A 50 7.54 -5.81 9.54
C LYS A 50 6.56 -5.23 8.53
N PRO A 51 5.29 -5.05 8.91
CA PRO A 51 4.29 -4.49 8.00
C PRO A 51 4.50 -3.00 7.77
N LEU A 52 3.95 -2.51 6.67
CA LEU A 52 3.62 -1.10 6.54
C LEU A 52 2.40 -0.88 7.44
N LYS A 53 2.54 -0.02 8.44
CA LYS A 53 1.52 0.13 9.49
C LYS A 53 1.09 1.59 9.60
N VAL A 54 -0.22 1.78 9.75
CA VAL A 54 -0.85 3.09 9.94
C VAL A 54 -1.82 3.01 11.10
N LYS A 55 -1.70 3.94 12.05
CA LYS A 55 -2.68 4.13 13.13
C LYS A 55 -3.43 5.42 12.83
N ILE A 56 -4.74 5.34 12.67
CA ILE A 56 -5.52 6.49 12.22
C ILE A 56 -6.99 6.40 12.66
N ASN A 57 -7.57 7.56 12.96
CA ASN A 57 -9.02 7.66 13.13
C ASN A 57 -9.63 7.89 11.76
N CYS A 58 -10.51 6.98 11.35
CA CYS A 58 -11.17 7.09 10.05
C CYS A 58 -12.48 6.31 10.02
N ALA A 59 -13.39 6.73 9.16
CA ALA A 59 -14.57 5.97 8.78
C ALA A 59 -14.33 5.19 7.50
N LYS A 60 -13.48 5.73 6.63
CA LYS A 60 -13.10 5.09 5.37
C LYS A 60 -11.58 5.10 5.21
N PHE A 61 -11.05 3.99 4.71
CA PHE A 61 -9.61 3.87 4.42
C PHE A 61 -9.42 3.05 3.16
N MET A 62 -8.63 3.59 2.23
CA MET A 62 -8.32 2.88 0.98
C MET A 62 -6.82 2.83 0.75
N VAL A 63 -6.40 1.78 0.06
CA VAL A 63 -5.01 1.58 -0.35
C VAL A 63 -4.95 1.65 -1.86
N VAL A 64 -4.06 2.50 -2.38
CA VAL A 64 -3.77 2.59 -3.81
C VAL A 64 -2.46 1.85 -4.06
N TYR A 65 -2.49 0.82 -4.89
CA TYR A 65 -1.32 0.01 -5.16
C TYR A 65 -1.05 -0.12 -6.65
N LYS A 66 0.20 -0.44 -6.96
CA LYS A 66 0.69 -0.54 -8.32
C LYS A 66 0.43 -1.92 -8.91
N LEU A 67 -0.07 -1.95 -10.14
CA LEU A 67 -0.09 -3.15 -10.97
C LEU A 67 1.17 -3.19 -11.83
N SER A 68 1.78 -4.36 -11.94
CA SER A 68 3.01 -4.55 -12.71
C SER A 68 2.98 -5.89 -13.42
N LYS A 69 3.46 -5.94 -14.66
CA LYS A 69 3.67 -7.22 -15.38
C LYS A 69 4.98 -7.91 -15.01
N ASN A 70 5.77 -7.33 -14.14
CA ASN A 70 7.00 -7.95 -13.66
C ASN A 70 6.67 -9.17 -12.80
N LYS A 71 7.16 -10.33 -13.18
CA LYS A 71 6.90 -11.59 -12.47
C LYS A 71 7.46 -11.61 -11.04
N ARG A 72 8.34 -10.67 -10.68
CA ARG A 72 8.80 -10.51 -9.30
C ARG A 72 7.73 -9.89 -8.40
N THR A 73 6.66 -9.35 -8.97
CA THR A 73 5.57 -8.76 -8.22
C THR A 73 4.64 -9.84 -7.68
N GLY A 74 4.20 -9.69 -6.46
CA GLY A 74 3.38 -10.67 -5.77
C GLY A 74 2.20 -10.08 -5.05
N LYS A 75 1.71 -10.83 -4.07
CA LYS A 75 0.48 -10.54 -3.34
C LYS A 75 0.80 -9.93 -1.98
N ALA A 76 -0.04 -9.01 -1.55
CA ALA A 76 0.00 -8.42 -0.22
C ALA A 76 -1.35 -8.60 0.47
N SER A 77 -1.32 -8.77 1.78
CA SER A 77 -2.52 -8.90 2.61
C SER A 77 -2.70 -7.66 3.46
N ILE A 78 -3.95 -7.22 3.58
CA ILE A 78 -4.32 -6.04 4.35
C ILE A 78 -5.04 -6.50 5.61
N TYR A 79 -4.57 -6.00 6.75
CA TYR A 79 -5.13 -6.28 8.06
C TYR A 79 -5.70 -5.00 8.65
N VAL A 80 -6.88 -5.11 9.25
CA VAL A 80 -7.50 -4.01 10.01
C VAL A 80 -7.73 -4.53 11.43
N ASP A 81 -7.13 -3.84 12.39
CA ASP A 81 -7.22 -4.16 13.81
C ASP A 81 -6.85 -5.62 14.11
N GLY A 82 -5.81 -6.10 13.43
CA GLY A 82 -5.28 -7.46 13.61
C GLY A 82 -5.97 -8.53 12.77
N LYS A 83 -7.04 -8.21 12.05
CA LYS A 83 -7.78 -9.17 11.24
C LYS A 83 -7.48 -8.97 9.76
N LYS A 84 -7.10 -10.05 9.08
CA LYS A 84 -6.91 -10.02 7.64
C LYS A 84 -8.25 -9.84 6.94
N ILE A 85 -8.37 -8.77 6.18
CA ILE A 85 -9.61 -8.45 5.47
C ILE A 85 -9.55 -8.73 3.98
N LYS A 86 -8.36 -8.65 3.39
CA LYS A 86 -8.22 -8.82 1.94
C LYS A 86 -6.78 -9.15 1.57
N THR A 87 -6.63 -9.92 0.49
CA THR A 87 -5.35 -10.14 -0.17
C THR A 87 -5.49 -9.64 -1.61
N VAL A 88 -4.52 -8.85 -2.05
CA VAL A 88 -4.53 -8.25 -3.39
C VAL A 88 -3.26 -8.65 -4.13
N ASP A 89 -3.37 -8.79 -5.44
CA ASP A 89 -2.25 -9.16 -6.30
C ASP A 89 -1.76 -7.95 -7.08
N GLY A 90 -0.49 -7.59 -6.88
CA GLY A 90 0.14 -6.52 -7.64
C GLY A 90 0.58 -6.97 -9.03
N TYR A 91 0.72 -8.29 -9.26
CA TYR A 91 1.07 -8.80 -10.57
C TYR A 91 -0.16 -8.80 -11.48
N ASN A 92 -0.01 -8.27 -12.68
CA ASN A 92 -1.04 -8.31 -13.70
C ASN A 92 -0.36 -8.38 -15.07
N LYS A 93 -0.59 -9.47 -15.79
CA LYS A 93 0.04 -9.70 -17.11
C LYS A 93 -0.34 -8.64 -18.16
N ASP A 94 -1.49 -8.01 -17.99
CA ASP A 94 -2.02 -7.00 -18.92
C ASP A 94 -1.90 -5.58 -18.33
N GLY A 95 -1.47 -5.45 -17.09
CA GLY A 95 -1.44 -4.19 -16.36
C GLY A 95 -0.02 -3.64 -16.24
N TRP A 96 0.28 -2.65 -17.03
CA TRP A 96 1.55 -1.95 -16.94
C TRP A 96 1.27 -0.48 -16.67
N ASN A 97 1.91 0.08 -15.66
CA ASN A 97 1.71 1.46 -15.24
C ASN A 97 0.27 1.78 -14.81
N ASN A 98 -0.40 0.83 -14.19
CA ASN A 98 -1.74 1.02 -13.66
C ASN A 98 -1.75 1.03 -12.13
N ALA A 99 -2.67 1.81 -11.57
CA ALA A 99 -2.96 1.83 -10.14
C ALA A 99 -4.32 1.20 -9.91
N ARG A 100 -4.46 0.53 -8.78
CA ARG A 100 -5.74 -0.06 -8.35
C ARG A 100 -6.01 0.35 -6.91
N ILE A 101 -7.28 0.51 -6.57
CA ILE A 101 -7.72 0.87 -5.22
C ILE A 101 -8.37 -0.32 -4.57
N VAL A 102 -8.07 -0.53 -3.29
CA VAL A 102 -8.79 -1.47 -2.44
C VAL A 102 -9.28 -0.73 -1.20
N LEU A 103 -10.56 -0.94 -0.85
CA LEU A 103 -11.17 -0.35 0.33
C LEU A 103 -10.91 -1.25 1.54
N ALA A 104 -10.24 -0.70 2.54
CA ALA A 104 -9.88 -1.44 3.75
C ALA A 104 -10.86 -1.23 4.90
N VAL A 105 -11.37 -0.01 5.06
CA VAL A 105 -12.38 0.35 6.07
C VAL A 105 -13.51 1.08 5.36
N ASP A 106 -14.73 0.68 5.67
CA ASP A 106 -15.93 1.35 5.15
C ASP A 106 -17.00 1.33 6.24
N GLU A 107 -17.00 2.36 7.07
CA GLU A 107 -17.88 2.51 8.20
C GLU A 107 -18.60 3.84 8.16
N LYS A 108 -19.64 3.98 8.98
CA LYS A 108 -20.43 5.23 9.06
C LYS A 108 -19.82 6.25 10.01
N VAL A 109 -19.09 5.77 11.02
CA VAL A 109 -18.55 6.60 12.10
C VAL A 109 -17.04 6.42 12.18
N LYS A 110 -16.33 7.51 12.41
CA LYS A 110 -14.87 7.48 12.60
C LYS A 110 -14.52 6.75 13.88
N LYS A 111 -13.52 5.88 13.78
CA LYS A 111 -12.92 5.17 14.92
C LYS A 111 -11.42 5.07 14.73
N ALA A 112 -10.72 4.82 15.81
CA ALA A 112 -9.31 4.49 15.75
C ALA A 112 -9.12 3.11 15.13
N HIS A 113 -8.28 3.03 14.10
CA HIS A 113 -7.95 1.78 13.42
C HIS A 113 -6.45 1.63 13.28
N LYS A 114 -6.01 0.37 13.29
CA LYS A 114 -4.65 0.00 12.93
C LYS A 114 -4.72 -0.76 11.59
N ILE A 115 -4.10 -0.19 10.58
CA ILE A 115 -4.03 -0.77 9.25
C ILE A 115 -2.62 -1.34 9.06
N GLU A 116 -2.53 -2.59 8.61
CA GLU A 116 -1.24 -3.21 8.32
C GLU A 116 -1.28 -3.83 6.93
N ILE A 117 -0.21 -3.63 6.17
CA ILE A 117 -0.02 -4.23 4.86
C ILE A 117 1.22 -5.10 4.94
N ARG A 118 1.08 -6.38 4.61
CA ARG A 118 2.14 -7.37 4.66
C ARG A 118 2.17 -8.15 3.36
N MET A 119 3.34 -8.68 3.00
CA MET A 119 3.38 -9.65 1.91
C MET A 119 2.58 -10.89 2.32
N ALA A 120 1.77 -11.39 1.40
CA ALA A 120 0.97 -12.58 1.64
C ALA A 120 1.85 -13.81 1.81
N LYS A 121 1.29 -14.86 2.43
CA LYS A 121 1.99 -16.14 2.59
C LYS A 121 2.52 -16.64 1.25
N GLY A 122 3.79 -17.03 1.20
CA GLY A 122 4.45 -17.48 -0.01
C GLY A 122 4.97 -16.35 -0.91
N ASN A 123 4.76 -15.08 -0.54
CA ASN A 123 5.15 -13.92 -1.34
C ASN A 123 6.26 -13.07 -0.71
N ARG A 124 6.95 -13.62 0.31
CA ARG A 124 7.98 -12.88 1.06
C ARG A 124 9.17 -12.44 0.21
N LYS A 125 9.44 -13.14 -0.88
CA LYS A 125 10.52 -12.80 -1.81
C LYS A 125 10.04 -11.97 -3.00
N LYS A 126 8.79 -11.55 -2.99
CA LYS A 126 8.18 -10.78 -4.07
C LYS A 126 8.18 -9.29 -3.78
N GLU A 127 7.91 -8.51 -4.82
CA GLU A 127 7.78 -7.06 -4.76
C GLU A 127 6.32 -6.66 -4.71
N PHE A 128 6.04 -5.57 -4.01
CA PHE A 128 4.72 -4.96 -3.97
C PHE A 128 4.89 -3.48 -3.64
N THR A 129 4.19 -2.61 -4.36
CA THR A 129 4.29 -1.18 -4.17
C THR A 129 2.95 -0.59 -3.77
N VAL A 130 2.92 0.06 -2.62
CA VAL A 130 1.81 0.91 -2.19
C VAL A 130 2.11 2.32 -2.66
N LEU A 131 1.24 2.88 -3.49
CA LEU A 131 1.43 4.21 -4.07
C LEU A 131 0.98 5.30 -3.13
N ALA A 132 -0.15 5.12 -2.49
CA ALA A 132 -0.74 6.07 -1.56
C ALA A 132 -1.83 5.38 -0.73
N MET A 133 -2.29 6.07 0.32
CA MET A 133 -3.43 5.63 1.11
C MET A 133 -4.36 6.83 1.31
N GLY A 134 -5.66 6.61 1.11
CA GLY A 134 -6.67 7.64 1.30
C GLY A 134 -7.53 7.35 2.53
N TYR A 135 -8.02 8.38 3.17
CA TYR A 135 -8.89 8.21 4.34
C TYR A 135 -9.86 9.36 4.51
N HIS A 136 -10.91 9.04 5.21
CA HIS A 136 -11.95 10.02 5.53
C HIS A 136 -12.51 9.79 6.93
#